data_9098aba7308ee3c5b538ea98c7391d6e
#
_entry.id   9098aba7308ee3c5b538ea98c7391d6e
#
_cell.length_a   1.000
_cell.length_b   1.000
_cell.length_c   1.000
_cell.angle_alpha   90.00
_cell.angle_beta   90.00
_cell.angle_gamma   90.00
#
_symmetry.space_group_name_H-M   'P 1'
#
loop_
_entity.id
_entity.type
_entity.pdbx_description
1 polymer ?
#
loop_
_entity_poly.entity_id
_entity_poly.type
_entity_poly.pdbx_seq_one_letter_code
_entity_poly.pdbx_strand_id
1 'polypeptide(L)'
;MTLTFYDMLLYAGALIILFMTPGPVWVALLARSLSGGFQAAWPLAIGVAIGDVLWPLVAILGVAWLVAEFAGFLDVLRWVAVVVFMAMGVMLIRKASDVLNANSRLTRPGMWAGFVAGLAVIIGNPKAVLFYMGVLPGFFDLSQVTMADMVAICTLSFVVPLLGNLILAASVDRVRGLLKSPAAIRRMNLTAGWLLIAVGGVIALT
;
A
#
# COMPACT_ATOMS: atom_id res chain seq x y z
N MET A 1 -14.42 -14.65 -19.41
CA MET A 1 -13.11 -14.28 -18.86
C MET A 1 -12.24 -13.90 -20.05
N THR A 2 -11.85 -12.64 -20.12
CA THR A 2 -11.00 -12.12 -21.21
C THR A 2 -9.52 -12.14 -20.82
N LEU A 3 -9.25 -12.17 -19.49
CA LEU A 3 -7.89 -12.21 -18.96
C LEU A 3 -7.26 -13.59 -19.13
N THR A 4 -6.00 -13.59 -19.61
CA THR A 4 -5.17 -14.79 -19.68
C THR A 4 -4.51 -15.09 -18.32
N PHE A 5 -4.04 -16.32 -18.15
CA PHE A 5 -3.24 -16.68 -16.97
C PHE A 5 -1.95 -15.84 -16.89
N TYR A 6 -1.38 -15.48 -18.05
CA TYR A 6 -0.18 -14.64 -18.12
C TYR A 6 -0.44 -13.22 -17.60
N ASP A 7 -1.57 -12.60 -17.96
CA ASP A 7 -1.96 -11.27 -17.48
C ASP A 7 -2.12 -11.26 -15.97
N MET A 8 -2.75 -12.30 -15.41
CA MET A 8 -2.90 -12.47 -13.97
C MET A 8 -1.55 -12.65 -13.26
N LEU A 9 -0.61 -13.37 -13.86
CA LEU A 9 0.73 -13.57 -13.30
C LEU A 9 1.52 -12.26 -13.30
N LEU A 10 1.47 -11.50 -14.38
CA LEU A 10 2.10 -10.17 -14.46
C LEU A 10 1.52 -9.21 -13.42
N TYR A 11 0.19 -9.22 -13.29
CA TYR A 11 -0.48 -8.38 -12.30
C TYR A 11 -0.13 -8.78 -10.87
N ALA A 12 -0.10 -10.08 -10.56
CA ALA A 12 0.36 -10.57 -9.26
C ALA A 12 1.81 -10.14 -8.97
N GLY A 13 2.69 -10.21 -9.97
CA GLY A 13 4.07 -9.71 -9.88
C GLY A 13 4.13 -8.22 -9.58
N ALA A 14 3.31 -7.41 -10.23
CA ALA A 14 3.21 -5.99 -9.99
C ALA A 14 2.69 -5.67 -8.56
N LEU A 15 1.72 -6.45 -8.05
CA LEU A 15 1.25 -6.35 -6.67
C LEU A 15 2.35 -6.70 -5.66
N ILE A 16 3.20 -7.69 -5.96
CA ILE A 16 4.36 -8.02 -5.13
C ILE A 16 5.35 -6.85 -5.11
N ILE A 17 5.65 -6.26 -6.26
CA ILE A 17 6.52 -5.07 -6.33
C ILE A 17 5.92 -3.90 -5.55
N LEU A 18 4.62 -3.66 -5.71
CA LEU A 18 3.87 -2.67 -4.94
C LEU A 18 4.03 -2.91 -3.44
N PHE A 19 3.82 -4.15 -2.97
CA PHE A 19 3.99 -4.54 -1.57
C PHE A 19 5.44 -4.33 -1.11
N MET A 20 6.43 -4.78 -1.89
CA MET A 20 7.86 -4.70 -1.54
C MET A 20 8.37 -3.26 -1.42
N THR A 21 7.70 -2.31 -2.05
CA THR A 21 8.04 -0.89 -1.95
C THR A 21 7.56 -0.34 -0.60
N PRO A 22 8.46 0.11 0.31
CA PRO A 22 8.07 0.66 1.60
C PRO A 22 7.10 1.85 1.48
N GLY A 23 6.16 1.94 2.42
CA GLY A 23 5.17 3.01 2.42
C GLY A 23 4.33 3.04 3.71
N PRO A 24 3.19 3.78 3.73
CA PRO A 24 2.37 3.96 4.92
C PRO A 24 1.91 2.65 5.57
N VAL A 25 1.55 1.65 4.75
CA VAL A 25 1.14 0.31 5.23
C VAL A 25 2.28 -0.37 5.97
N TRP A 26 3.50 -0.31 5.43
CA TRP A 26 4.68 -0.87 6.09
C TRP A 26 4.93 -0.22 7.45
N VAL A 27 4.86 1.12 7.51
CA VAL A 27 5.05 1.87 8.76
C VAL A 27 4.00 1.47 9.79
N ALA A 28 2.74 1.37 9.40
CA ALA A 28 1.65 0.96 10.28
C ALA A 28 1.80 -0.48 10.78
N LEU A 29 2.15 -1.43 9.89
CA LEU A 29 2.41 -2.83 10.25
C LEU A 29 3.60 -2.96 11.20
N LEU A 30 4.71 -2.28 10.89
CA LEU A 30 5.90 -2.27 11.76
C LEU A 30 5.56 -1.71 13.14
N ALA A 31 4.84 -0.57 13.20
CA ALA A 31 4.41 0.03 14.46
C ALA A 31 3.60 -0.95 15.31
N ARG A 32 2.63 -1.63 14.73
CA ARG A 32 1.79 -2.59 15.46
C ARG A 32 2.55 -3.87 15.83
N SER A 33 3.35 -4.41 14.91
CA SER A 33 4.16 -5.60 15.18
C SER A 33 5.19 -5.35 16.29
N LEU A 34 5.81 -4.18 16.30
CA LEU A 34 6.77 -3.82 17.36
C LEU A 34 6.09 -3.58 18.72
N SER A 35 4.88 -3.01 18.72
CA SER A 35 4.15 -2.70 19.97
C SER A 35 3.50 -3.93 20.60
N GLY A 36 2.89 -4.82 19.81
CA GLY A 36 2.09 -5.94 20.34
C GLY A 36 2.28 -7.26 19.59
N GLY A 37 3.31 -7.39 18.76
CA GLY A 37 3.60 -8.60 17.99
C GLY A 37 2.63 -8.87 16.86
N PHE A 38 2.70 -10.09 16.33
CA PHE A 38 1.82 -10.55 15.25
C PHE A 38 0.34 -10.39 15.58
N GLN A 39 -0.06 -10.70 16.83
CA GLN A 39 -1.44 -10.61 17.28
C GLN A 39 -2.03 -9.19 17.23
N ALA A 40 -1.21 -8.17 17.37
CA ALA A 40 -1.64 -6.79 17.21
C ALA A 40 -1.67 -6.34 15.75
N ALA A 41 -0.87 -6.96 14.87
CA ALA A 41 -0.66 -6.53 13.49
C ALA A 41 -1.60 -7.21 12.47
N TRP A 42 -1.98 -8.49 12.67
CA TRP A 42 -2.80 -9.19 11.69
C TRP A 42 -4.17 -8.56 11.41
N PRO A 43 -4.87 -7.91 12.38
CA PRO A 43 -6.13 -7.25 12.08
C PRO A 43 -5.93 -6.04 11.16
N LEU A 44 -4.79 -5.33 11.30
CA LEU A 44 -4.42 -4.25 10.39
C LEU A 44 -4.16 -4.79 8.98
N ALA A 45 -3.46 -5.93 8.85
CA ALA A 45 -3.23 -6.58 7.56
C ALA A 45 -4.55 -6.93 6.83
N ILE A 46 -5.55 -7.42 7.55
CA ILE A 46 -6.88 -7.68 6.98
C ILE A 46 -7.58 -6.38 6.56
N GLY A 47 -7.53 -5.34 7.40
CA GLY A 47 -8.10 -4.04 7.07
C GLY A 47 -7.48 -3.46 5.80
N VAL A 48 -6.17 -3.57 5.64
CA VAL A 48 -5.45 -3.19 4.41
C VAL A 48 -5.95 -4.00 3.22
N ALA A 49 -5.99 -5.32 3.32
CA ALA A 49 -6.38 -6.19 2.20
C ALA A 49 -7.84 -5.94 1.73
N ILE A 50 -8.76 -5.67 2.66
CA ILE A 50 -10.14 -5.30 2.31
C ILE A 50 -10.17 -3.94 1.61
N GLY A 51 -9.40 -2.97 2.09
CA GLY A 51 -9.30 -1.67 1.44
C GLY A 51 -8.60 -1.74 0.08
N ASP A 52 -7.63 -2.64 -0.11
CA ASP A 52 -6.99 -2.87 -1.40
C ASP A 52 -7.99 -3.36 -2.47
N VAL A 53 -9.05 -4.07 -2.11
CA VAL A 53 -10.12 -4.49 -3.05
C VAL A 53 -10.96 -3.30 -3.53
N LEU A 54 -11.12 -2.26 -2.72
CA LEU A 54 -11.92 -1.09 -3.11
C LEU A 54 -11.31 -0.36 -4.29
N TRP A 55 -9.98 -0.30 -4.39
CA TRP A 55 -9.29 0.46 -5.42
C TRP A 55 -9.47 -0.11 -6.84
N PRO A 56 -9.27 -1.42 -7.11
CA PRO A 56 -9.55 -1.96 -8.42
C PRO A 56 -11.04 -1.89 -8.77
N LEU A 57 -11.96 -2.01 -7.80
CA LEU A 57 -13.39 -1.79 -8.05
C LEU A 57 -13.66 -0.36 -8.51
N VAL A 58 -13.09 0.64 -7.82
CA VAL A 58 -13.22 2.04 -8.22
C VAL A 58 -12.57 2.28 -9.58
N ALA A 59 -11.40 1.67 -9.85
CA ALA A 59 -10.74 1.79 -11.14
C ALA A 59 -11.59 1.19 -12.28
N ILE A 60 -12.13 -0.01 -12.12
CA ILE A 60 -12.92 -0.69 -13.14
C ILE A 60 -14.28 0.01 -13.35
N LEU A 61 -14.94 0.42 -12.27
CA LEU A 61 -16.29 1.00 -12.34
C LEU A 61 -16.30 2.51 -12.58
N GLY A 62 -15.24 3.23 -12.20
CA GLY A 62 -15.20 4.69 -12.17
C GLY A 62 -14.22 5.33 -13.14
N VAL A 63 -13.05 4.75 -13.34
CA VAL A 63 -11.99 5.40 -14.14
C VAL A 63 -12.31 5.39 -15.64
N ALA A 64 -12.95 4.35 -16.16
CA ALA A 64 -13.34 4.33 -17.57
C ALA A 64 -14.22 5.51 -17.95
N TRP A 65 -15.15 5.90 -17.05
CA TRP A 65 -16.00 7.07 -17.25
C TRP A 65 -15.23 8.39 -17.01
N LEU A 66 -14.43 8.46 -15.96
CA LEU A 66 -13.71 9.70 -15.59
C LEU A 66 -12.62 10.06 -16.61
N VAL A 67 -11.89 9.07 -17.11
CA VAL A 67 -10.86 9.27 -18.15
C VAL A 67 -11.50 9.66 -19.49
N ALA A 68 -12.67 9.13 -19.80
CA ALA A 68 -13.41 9.53 -21.00
C ALA A 68 -13.90 11.00 -20.92
N GLU A 69 -14.26 11.48 -19.72
CA GLU A 69 -14.81 12.82 -19.52
C GLU A 69 -13.72 13.88 -19.25
N PHE A 70 -12.60 13.50 -18.62
CA PHE A 70 -11.52 14.40 -18.22
C PHE A 70 -10.14 13.93 -18.72
N ALA A 71 -9.74 14.39 -19.91
CA ALA A 71 -8.48 13.99 -20.54
C ALA A 71 -7.21 14.27 -19.69
N GLY A 72 -7.24 15.22 -18.74
CA GLY A 72 -6.14 15.54 -17.83
C GLY A 72 -6.18 14.83 -16.47
N PHE A 73 -7.14 13.94 -16.22
CA PHE A 73 -7.33 13.34 -14.89
C PHE A 73 -6.11 12.52 -14.42
N LEU A 74 -5.53 11.73 -15.32
CA LEU A 74 -4.33 10.93 -15.00
C LEU A 74 -3.12 11.80 -14.69
N ASP A 75 -2.97 12.94 -15.40
CA ASP A 75 -1.89 13.89 -15.14
C ASP A 75 -2.03 14.55 -13.76
N VAL A 76 -3.26 14.91 -13.38
CA VAL A 76 -3.53 15.44 -12.03
C VAL A 76 -3.20 14.40 -10.97
N LEU A 77 -3.65 13.15 -11.13
CA LEU A 77 -3.32 12.06 -10.22
C LEU A 77 -1.81 11.84 -10.11
N ARG A 78 -1.10 11.87 -11.23
CA ARG A 78 0.36 11.76 -11.28
C ARG A 78 1.03 12.83 -10.42
N TRP A 79 0.69 14.10 -10.59
CA TRP A 79 1.28 15.20 -9.81
C TRP A 79 0.90 15.17 -8.34
N VAL A 80 -0.33 14.80 -8.01
CA VAL A 80 -0.75 14.54 -6.61
C VAL A 80 0.13 13.48 -5.98
N ALA A 81 0.41 12.42 -6.72
CA ALA A 81 1.31 11.37 -6.27
C ALA A 81 2.73 11.85 -5.98
N VAL A 82 3.32 12.57 -6.93
CA VAL A 82 4.66 13.15 -6.75
C VAL A 82 4.72 13.95 -5.47
N VAL A 83 3.77 14.86 -5.26
CA VAL A 83 3.70 15.71 -4.06
C VAL A 83 3.59 14.86 -2.79
N VAL A 84 2.72 13.85 -2.79
CA VAL A 84 2.49 13.01 -1.61
C VAL A 84 3.71 12.14 -1.31
N PHE A 85 4.32 11.48 -2.30
CA PHE A 85 5.52 10.67 -2.09
C PHE A 85 6.70 11.52 -1.58
N MET A 86 6.89 12.71 -2.14
CA MET A 86 7.91 13.66 -1.68
C MET A 86 7.65 14.10 -0.24
N ALA A 87 6.42 14.53 0.08
CA ALA A 87 6.04 14.97 1.41
C ALA A 87 6.22 13.85 2.46
N MET A 88 5.77 12.62 2.13
CA MET A 88 5.92 11.47 3.02
C MET A 88 7.39 11.07 3.22
N GLY A 89 8.18 11.04 2.15
CA GLY A 89 9.60 10.74 2.23
C GLY A 89 10.34 11.74 3.13
N VAL A 90 10.12 13.05 2.93
CA VAL A 90 10.67 14.10 3.77
C VAL A 90 10.22 13.98 5.23
N MET A 91 8.92 13.70 5.46
CA MET A 91 8.40 13.54 6.82
C MET A 91 9.03 12.33 7.53
N LEU A 92 9.21 11.22 6.83
CA LEU A 92 9.86 10.02 7.37
C LEU A 92 11.34 10.27 7.73
N ILE A 93 12.05 11.01 6.88
CA ILE A 93 13.45 11.39 7.12
C ILE A 93 13.54 12.36 8.32
N ARG A 94 12.69 13.39 8.37
CA ARG A 94 12.67 14.36 9.50
C ARG A 94 12.35 13.71 10.84
N LYS A 95 11.48 12.71 10.84
CA LYS A 95 11.06 11.96 12.02
C LYS A 95 11.77 10.62 12.17
N ALA A 96 12.92 10.45 11.51
CA ALA A 96 13.62 9.16 11.47
C ALA A 96 14.01 8.61 12.85
N SER A 97 14.30 9.49 13.80
CA SER A 97 14.67 9.14 15.18
C SER A 97 13.48 9.04 16.14
N ASP A 98 12.28 9.40 15.68
CA ASP A 98 11.08 9.30 16.53
C ASP A 98 10.74 7.83 16.74
N VAL A 99 10.85 7.39 17.97
CA VAL A 99 10.33 6.08 18.38
C VAL A 99 8.82 6.13 18.24
N LEU A 100 8.24 5.15 17.54
CA LEU A 100 6.79 5.03 17.39
C LEU A 100 6.16 4.98 18.79
N ASN A 101 5.50 6.07 19.18
CA ASN A 101 4.83 6.14 20.47
C ASN A 101 3.71 5.09 20.51
N ALA A 102 3.75 4.24 21.55
CA ALA A 102 2.73 3.21 21.80
C ALA A 102 1.29 3.78 21.89
N ASN A 103 1.15 5.08 22.13
CA ASN A 103 -0.12 5.81 22.22
C ASN A 103 -0.60 6.43 20.89
N SER A 104 0.03 6.15 19.76
CA SER A 104 -0.46 6.64 18.47
C SER A 104 -1.80 5.96 18.12
N ARG A 105 -2.63 6.62 17.29
CA ARG A 105 -3.89 6.02 16.80
C ARG A 105 -3.65 4.68 16.09
N LEU A 106 -2.46 4.50 15.51
CA LEU A 106 -2.06 3.27 14.81
C LEU A 106 -1.77 2.11 15.76
N THR A 107 -1.36 2.37 17.01
CA THR A 107 -0.96 1.35 18.00
C THR A 107 -2.00 1.13 19.09
N ARG A 108 -3.19 1.76 19.02
CA ARG A 108 -4.27 1.52 19.98
C ARG A 108 -4.54 0.02 20.11
N PRO A 109 -4.65 -0.52 21.34
CA PRO A 109 -4.92 -1.92 21.56
C PRO A 109 -6.30 -2.33 21.01
N GLY A 110 -6.42 -3.61 20.66
CA GLY A 110 -7.65 -4.22 20.19
C GLY A 110 -7.67 -4.52 18.69
N MET A 111 -8.35 -5.63 18.35
CA MET A 111 -8.46 -6.11 16.95
C MET A 111 -9.20 -5.12 16.06
N TRP A 112 -10.31 -4.57 16.56
CA TRP A 112 -11.12 -3.61 15.79
C TRP A 112 -10.34 -2.33 15.49
N ALA A 113 -9.59 -1.80 16.46
CA ALA A 113 -8.74 -0.63 16.24
C ALA A 113 -7.64 -0.92 15.19
N GLY A 114 -7.10 -2.15 15.18
CA GLY A 114 -6.18 -2.61 14.15
C GLY A 114 -6.77 -2.63 12.76
N PHE A 115 -7.92 -3.27 12.64
CA PHE A 115 -8.66 -3.38 11.38
C PHE A 115 -9.01 -2.00 10.78
N VAL A 116 -9.62 -1.12 11.58
CA VAL A 116 -9.98 0.24 11.15
C VAL A 116 -8.74 1.06 10.79
N ALA A 117 -7.65 0.93 11.54
CA ALA A 117 -6.38 1.58 11.19
C ALA A 117 -5.83 1.08 9.85
N GLY A 118 -5.91 -0.23 9.57
CA GLY A 118 -5.51 -0.81 8.29
C GLY A 118 -6.33 -0.27 7.13
N LEU A 119 -7.64 -0.26 7.28
CA LEU A 119 -8.56 0.28 6.27
C LEU A 119 -8.29 1.77 6.03
N ALA A 120 -8.12 2.57 7.07
CA ALA A 120 -7.82 3.99 6.94
C ALA A 120 -6.47 4.26 6.26
N VAL A 121 -5.44 3.45 6.60
CA VAL A 121 -4.10 3.60 6.02
C VAL A 121 -4.10 3.29 4.54
N ILE A 122 -4.80 2.24 4.08
CA ILE A 122 -4.81 1.88 2.65
C ILE A 122 -5.69 2.81 1.83
N ILE A 123 -6.83 3.27 2.36
CA ILE A 123 -7.68 4.25 1.68
C ILE A 123 -6.92 5.58 1.51
N GLY A 124 -6.16 6.01 2.52
CA GLY A 124 -5.32 7.21 2.45
C GLY A 124 -3.94 6.97 1.83
N ASN A 125 -3.68 5.79 1.24
CA ASN A 125 -2.36 5.45 0.70
C ASN A 125 -2.23 5.89 -0.76
N PRO A 126 -1.50 6.98 -1.04
CA PRO A 126 -1.36 7.47 -2.41
C PRO A 126 -0.69 6.46 -3.34
N LYS A 127 0.21 5.63 -2.81
CA LYS A 127 0.86 4.58 -3.58
C LYS A 127 -0.16 3.56 -4.13
N ALA A 128 -1.17 3.18 -3.31
CA ALA A 128 -2.24 2.30 -3.75
C ALA A 128 -3.14 2.98 -4.80
N VAL A 129 -3.55 4.22 -4.52
CA VAL A 129 -4.36 5.02 -5.47
C VAL A 129 -3.70 5.07 -6.83
N LEU A 130 -2.42 5.43 -6.88
CA LEU A 130 -1.67 5.53 -8.13
C LEU A 130 -1.50 4.20 -8.84
N PHE A 131 -1.23 3.15 -8.09
CA PHE A 131 -1.10 1.82 -8.68
C PHE A 131 -2.42 1.40 -9.33
N TYR A 132 -3.52 1.47 -8.61
CA TYR A 132 -4.80 1.01 -9.14
C TYR A 132 -5.40 1.94 -10.18
N MET A 133 -5.19 3.26 -10.08
CA MET A 133 -5.72 4.21 -11.06
C MET A 133 -4.79 4.42 -12.26
N GLY A 134 -3.47 4.37 -12.05
CA GLY A 134 -2.50 4.66 -13.10
C GLY A 134 -1.88 3.42 -13.75
N VAL A 135 -1.65 2.36 -12.97
CA VAL A 135 -0.93 1.17 -13.45
C VAL A 135 -1.87 0.05 -13.88
N LEU A 136 -3.01 -0.14 -13.16
CA LEU A 136 -3.99 -1.19 -13.49
C LEU A 136 -4.51 -1.11 -14.93
N PRO A 137 -4.86 0.08 -15.48
CA PRO A 137 -5.29 0.21 -16.88
C PRO A 137 -4.22 -0.20 -17.90
N GLY A 138 -2.94 -0.20 -17.51
CA GLY A 138 -1.84 -0.68 -18.36
C GLY A 138 -1.75 -2.20 -18.44
N PHE A 139 -2.35 -2.93 -17.49
CA PHE A 139 -2.42 -4.39 -17.52
C PHE A 139 -3.67 -4.90 -18.23
N PHE A 140 -4.78 -4.18 -18.11
CA PHE A 140 -6.09 -4.65 -18.54
C PHE A 140 -6.86 -3.55 -19.28
N ASP A 141 -7.51 -3.90 -20.39
CA ASP A 141 -8.51 -3.02 -21.00
C ASP A 141 -9.76 -3.01 -20.11
N LEU A 142 -9.87 -1.99 -19.26
CA LEU A 142 -10.96 -1.89 -18.28
C LEU A 142 -12.35 -1.79 -18.91
N SER A 143 -12.43 -1.40 -20.19
CA SER A 143 -13.71 -1.35 -20.94
C SER A 143 -14.24 -2.73 -21.31
N GLN A 144 -13.37 -3.74 -21.36
CA GLN A 144 -13.70 -5.13 -21.76
C GLN A 144 -13.71 -6.11 -20.57
N VAL A 145 -13.48 -5.62 -19.35
CA VAL A 145 -13.44 -6.45 -18.13
C VAL A 145 -14.81 -7.05 -17.85
N THR A 146 -14.89 -8.37 -17.85
CA THR A 146 -16.10 -9.11 -17.45
C THR A 146 -16.22 -9.21 -15.92
N MET A 147 -17.39 -9.63 -15.43
CA MET A 147 -17.57 -9.88 -13.99
C MET A 147 -16.57 -10.93 -13.46
N ALA A 148 -16.26 -11.97 -14.23
CA ALA A 148 -15.28 -12.98 -13.84
C ALA A 148 -13.85 -12.40 -13.73
N ASP A 149 -13.49 -11.51 -14.65
CA ASP A 149 -12.20 -10.82 -14.62
C ASP A 149 -12.11 -9.88 -13.40
N MET A 150 -13.17 -9.13 -13.13
CA MET A 150 -13.25 -8.27 -11.95
C MET A 150 -13.05 -9.06 -10.64
N VAL A 151 -13.72 -10.22 -10.53
CA VAL A 151 -13.54 -11.11 -9.36
C VAL A 151 -12.09 -11.59 -9.26
N ALA A 152 -11.47 -11.97 -10.38
CA ALA A 152 -10.06 -12.41 -10.39
C ALA A 152 -9.11 -11.29 -9.97
N ILE A 153 -9.26 -10.09 -10.52
CA ILE A 153 -8.48 -8.90 -10.16
C ILE A 153 -8.63 -8.57 -8.68
N CYS A 154 -9.86 -8.51 -8.18
CA CYS A 154 -10.15 -8.23 -6.77
C CYS A 154 -9.58 -9.32 -5.83
N THR A 155 -9.65 -10.59 -6.25
CA THR A 155 -9.08 -11.72 -5.48
C THR A 155 -7.57 -11.60 -5.39
N LEU A 156 -6.87 -11.30 -6.48
CA LEU A 156 -5.42 -11.08 -6.46
C LEU A 156 -5.06 -9.85 -5.60
N SER A 157 -5.83 -8.76 -5.73
CA SER A 157 -5.64 -7.54 -4.94
C SER A 157 -5.91 -7.73 -3.44
N PHE A 158 -6.67 -8.75 -3.07
CA PHE A 158 -6.88 -9.14 -1.68
C PHE A 158 -5.76 -10.09 -1.20
N VAL A 159 -5.55 -11.19 -1.93
CA VAL A 159 -4.72 -12.32 -1.46
C VAL A 159 -3.24 -11.93 -1.43
N VAL A 160 -2.72 -11.30 -2.49
CA VAL A 160 -1.29 -11.00 -2.61
C VAL A 160 -0.83 -10.01 -1.53
N PRO A 161 -1.48 -8.84 -1.34
CA PRO A 161 -1.12 -7.94 -0.25
C PRO A 161 -1.37 -8.54 1.14
N LEU A 162 -2.44 -9.31 1.32
CA LEU A 162 -2.71 -9.97 2.61
C LEU A 162 -1.56 -10.88 3.01
N LEU A 163 -1.16 -11.80 2.13
CA LEU A 163 -0.07 -12.73 2.40
C LEU A 163 1.24 -11.98 2.66
N GLY A 164 1.57 -10.99 1.85
CA GLY A 164 2.75 -10.15 2.06
C GLY A 164 2.75 -9.45 3.41
N ASN A 165 1.64 -8.82 3.77
CA ASN A 165 1.48 -8.11 5.04
C ASN A 165 1.54 -9.07 6.26
N LEU A 166 0.96 -10.25 6.16
CA LEU A 166 1.04 -11.26 7.24
C LEU A 166 2.45 -11.81 7.39
N ILE A 167 3.15 -12.08 6.28
CA ILE A 167 4.56 -12.52 6.31
C ILE A 167 5.42 -11.43 6.93
N LEU A 168 5.24 -10.17 6.54
CA LEU A 168 5.96 -9.04 7.13
C LEU A 168 5.69 -8.94 8.64
N ALA A 169 4.43 -9.00 9.06
CA ALA A 169 4.05 -8.94 10.48
C ALA A 169 4.68 -10.07 11.30
N ALA A 170 4.66 -11.30 10.77
CA ALA A 170 5.26 -12.46 11.44
C ALA A 170 6.80 -12.36 11.49
N SER A 171 7.43 -11.85 10.42
CA SER A 171 8.87 -11.64 10.37
C SER A 171 9.33 -10.60 11.39
N VAL A 172 8.60 -9.48 11.47
CA VAL A 172 8.89 -8.41 12.45
C VAL A 172 8.69 -8.91 13.88
N ASP A 173 7.65 -9.72 14.13
CA ASP A 173 7.41 -10.29 15.45
C ASP A 173 8.59 -11.16 15.93
N ARG A 174 9.17 -11.96 15.02
CA ARG A 174 10.34 -12.81 15.32
C ARG A 174 11.59 -11.99 15.68
N VAL A 175 11.80 -10.86 15.00
CA VAL A 175 13.02 -10.04 15.15
C VAL A 175 12.78 -8.74 15.94
N ARG A 176 11.59 -8.55 16.51
CA ARG A 176 11.24 -7.29 17.20
C ARG A 176 12.18 -6.92 18.34
N GLY A 177 12.80 -7.91 18.97
CA GLY A 177 13.82 -7.66 20.00
C GLY A 177 15.03 -6.90 19.46
N LEU A 178 15.45 -7.22 18.22
CA LEU A 178 16.56 -6.56 17.53
C LEU A 178 16.14 -5.22 16.93
N LEU A 179 14.90 -5.10 16.45
CA LEU A 179 14.35 -3.89 15.84
C LEU A 179 13.94 -2.81 16.85
N LYS A 180 13.92 -3.10 18.14
CA LYS A 180 13.69 -2.10 19.21
C LYS A 180 14.85 -1.12 19.40
N SER A 181 16.00 -1.35 18.79
CA SER A 181 17.12 -0.42 18.90
C SER A 181 16.79 0.89 18.16
N PRO A 182 17.01 2.06 18.80
CA PRO A 182 16.76 3.37 18.16
C PRO A 182 17.53 3.54 16.85
N ALA A 183 18.71 2.95 16.74
CA ALA A 183 19.52 2.99 15.53
C ALA A 183 18.91 2.20 14.38
N ALA A 184 18.30 1.02 14.64
CA ALA A 184 17.63 0.22 13.63
C ALA A 184 16.37 0.93 13.09
N ILE A 185 15.55 1.49 13.98
CA ILE A 185 14.36 2.28 13.64
C ILE A 185 14.76 3.48 12.78
N ARG A 186 15.79 4.22 13.19
CA ARG A 186 16.28 5.38 12.44
C ARG A 186 16.76 4.98 11.04
N ARG A 187 17.55 3.92 10.89
CA ARG A 187 18.01 3.43 9.57
C ARG A 187 16.84 3.05 8.69
N MET A 188 15.88 2.29 9.21
CA MET A 188 14.69 1.88 8.49
C MET A 188 13.88 3.08 7.97
N ASN A 189 13.62 4.08 8.84
CA ASN A 189 12.86 5.28 8.46
C ASN A 189 13.60 6.11 7.42
N LEU A 190 14.93 6.25 7.54
CA LEU A 190 15.76 6.95 6.54
C LEU A 190 15.72 6.23 5.18
N THR A 191 15.91 4.90 5.17
CA THR A 191 15.88 4.11 3.92
C THR A 191 14.50 4.20 3.25
N ALA A 192 13.42 4.02 4.02
CA ALA A 192 12.07 4.13 3.50
C ALA A 192 11.76 5.55 2.98
N GLY A 193 12.21 6.58 3.70
CA GLY A 193 12.04 7.98 3.29
C GLY A 193 12.74 8.29 1.97
N TRP A 194 13.98 7.88 1.79
CA TRP A 194 14.72 8.05 0.54
C TRP A 194 14.12 7.26 -0.62
N LEU A 195 13.64 6.03 -0.37
CA LEU A 195 12.95 5.24 -1.39
C LEU A 195 11.65 5.93 -1.87
N LEU A 196 10.87 6.51 -0.95
CA LEU A 196 9.66 7.26 -1.32
C LEU A 196 9.99 8.48 -2.17
N ILE A 197 11.05 9.23 -1.81
CA ILE A 197 11.51 10.38 -2.61
C ILE A 197 11.97 9.93 -4.00
N ALA A 198 12.73 8.84 -4.08
CA ALA A 198 13.19 8.29 -5.36
C ALA A 198 12.01 7.87 -6.25
N VAL A 199 11.00 7.19 -5.69
CA VAL A 199 9.77 6.80 -6.41
C VAL A 199 9.01 8.05 -6.89
N GLY A 200 8.84 9.06 -6.02
CA GLY A 200 8.22 10.33 -6.42
C GLY A 200 8.97 11.02 -7.55
N GLY A 201 10.30 10.98 -7.52
CA GLY A 201 11.15 11.51 -8.59
C GLY A 201 10.99 10.75 -9.92
N VAL A 202 10.94 9.43 -9.89
CA VAL A 202 10.68 8.60 -11.09
C VAL A 202 9.32 8.95 -11.69
N ILE A 203 8.27 9.01 -10.87
CA ILE A 203 6.91 9.37 -11.33
C ILE A 203 6.87 10.77 -11.97
N ALA A 204 7.67 11.72 -11.47
CA ALA A 204 7.73 13.07 -12.04
C ALA A 204 8.38 13.10 -13.43
N LEU A 205 9.25 12.14 -13.76
CA LEU A 205 10.02 12.08 -15.01
C LEU A 205 9.33 11.22 -16.09
N THR A 206 8.35 10.40 -15.74
CA THR A 206 7.55 9.58 -16.68
C THR A 206 6.28 10.26 -17.09
#